data_578d24a08d971c249021d995e2812712
#
_entry.id   578d24a08d971c249021d995e2812712
#
_cell.length_a   1.000
_cell.length_b   1.000
_cell.length_c   1.000
_cell.angle_alpha   90.00
_cell.angle_beta   90.00
_cell.angle_gamma   90.00
#
_symmetry.space_group_name_H-M   'P 1'
#
loop_
_entity.id
_entity.type
_entity.pdbx_description
1 polymer ?
#
loop_
_entity_poly.entity_id
_entity_poly.type
_entity_poly.pdbx_seq_one_letter_code
_entity_poly.pdbx_strand_id
1 'polypeptide(L)'
;MKPTEIQFQVYGQTLAALRWEGEGEPILALHGWLDNAASFLPLAEHLGRPLVALDFSGHGHSEHRPDEAATHLVDHVRDVRAVADQLGWGRFTLMGHSMGAGVACLFSAACPEYVSRLVLIEGLGPPTTQPEEVASTLRKALDDMNAHASKRKPVYADIADAIEARTRGFGGLSHEASALLVERGVVPVSGGWTWRSDSRLRLTSSLRLTEQQVEGFLRAIEAPVCLVMGEQGMGGSGMFEHRLEWLNRVEVVRLPGRHHLHMESPADVASSIHRFLCAEPPL
;
A
#
# COMPACT_ATOMS: atom_id res chain seq x y z
N MET A 1 3.53 16.15 14.15
CA MET A 1 2.49 17.09 13.61
C MET A 1 1.24 16.29 13.31
N LYS A 2 0.04 16.73 13.75
CA LYS A 2 -1.19 15.99 13.44
C LYS A 2 -1.57 16.17 11.98
N PRO A 3 -1.98 15.09 11.28
CA PRO A 3 -2.46 15.19 9.91
C PRO A 3 -3.85 15.83 9.85
N THR A 4 -4.18 16.37 8.69
CA THR A 4 -5.54 16.76 8.31
C THR A 4 -6.14 15.71 7.38
N GLU A 5 -7.43 15.42 7.54
CA GLU A 5 -8.13 14.57 6.58
C GLU A 5 -8.52 15.38 5.35
N ILE A 6 -8.22 14.85 4.18
CA ILE A 6 -8.60 15.43 2.88
C ILE A 6 -9.30 14.38 2.03
N GLN A 7 -10.01 14.80 0.99
CA GLN A 7 -10.76 13.93 0.11
C GLN A 7 -10.54 14.28 -1.35
N PHE A 8 -10.63 13.26 -2.20
CA PHE A 8 -10.51 13.35 -3.65
C PHE A 8 -11.76 12.75 -4.31
N GLN A 9 -12.25 13.37 -5.36
CA GLN A 9 -13.33 12.81 -6.19
C GLN A 9 -12.73 12.04 -7.36
N VAL A 10 -12.85 10.73 -7.33
CA VAL A 10 -12.20 9.83 -8.27
C VAL A 10 -13.22 8.91 -8.92
N TYR A 11 -13.55 9.15 -10.19
CA TYR A 11 -14.46 8.32 -10.98
C TYR A 11 -15.80 8.01 -10.29
N GLY A 12 -16.40 9.03 -9.65
CA GLY A 12 -17.66 8.90 -8.95
C GLY A 12 -17.57 8.31 -7.54
N GLN A 13 -16.36 8.15 -7.01
CA GLN A 13 -16.09 7.73 -5.63
C GLN A 13 -15.34 8.82 -4.88
N THR A 14 -15.55 8.88 -3.57
CA THR A 14 -14.75 9.70 -2.66
C THR A 14 -13.62 8.86 -2.08
N LEU A 15 -12.37 9.25 -2.35
CA LEU A 15 -11.19 8.68 -1.69
C LEU A 15 -10.70 9.63 -0.61
N ALA A 16 -10.43 9.08 0.57
CA ALA A 16 -9.91 9.82 1.72
C ALA A 16 -8.39 9.69 1.81
N ALA A 17 -7.76 10.67 2.42
CA ALA A 17 -6.32 10.64 2.69
C ALA A 17 -5.99 11.43 3.96
N LEU A 18 -4.85 11.13 4.54
CA LEU A 18 -4.24 11.93 5.60
C LEU A 18 -3.13 12.79 5.00
N ARG A 19 -3.14 14.10 5.31
CA ARG A 19 -2.16 15.06 4.83
C ARG A 19 -1.36 15.66 5.97
N TRP A 20 -0.04 15.66 5.82
CA TRP A 20 0.91 16.36 6.67
C TRP A 20 1.56 17.50 5.89
N GLU A 21 1.70 18.65 6.52
CA GLU A 21 2.52 19.74 6.00
C GLU A 21 3.99 19.48 6.32
N GLY A 22 4.89 20.11 5.57
CA GLY A 22 6.33 19.95 5.75
C GLY A 22 7.10 20.79 4.72
N GLU A 23 8.41 20.54 4.62
CA GLU A 23 9.29 21.25 3.67
C GLU A 23 9.91 20.29 2.65
N GLY A 24 10.15 20.77 1.45
CA GLY A 24 10.78 20.03 0.37
C GLY A 24 9.81 19.32 -0.55
N GLU A 25 10.31 18.34 -1.30
CA GLU A 25 9.52 17.59 -2.27
C GLU A 25 8.44 16.74 -1.57
N PRO A 26 7.18 16.82 -2.04
CA PRO A 26 6.08 16.10 -1.44
C PRO A 26 6.16 14.59 -1.69
N ILE A 27 5.52 13.83 -0.79
CA ILE A 27 5.44 12.38 -0.84
C ILE A 27 3.98 11.95 -0.97
N LEU A 28 3.66 11.12 -1.97
CA LEU A 28 2.41 10.38 -2.02
C LEU A 28 2.65 8.96 -1.50
N ALA A 29 1.95 8.56 -0.44
CA ALA A 29 2.15 7.30 0.26
C ALA A 29 0.96 6.35 0.09
N LEU A 30 1.24 5.08 -0.23
CA LEU A 30 0.29 4.03 -0.57
C LEU A 30 0.45 2.85 0.39
N HIS A 31 -0.59 2.54 1.15
CA HIS A 31 -0.57 1.52 2.21
C HIS A 31 -0.67 0.06 1.71
N GLY A 32 -0.48 -0.89 2.62
CA GLY A 32 -0.60 -2.33 2.38
C GLY A 32 -2.05 -2.84 2.31
N TRP A 33 -2.20 -4.11 1.91
CA TRP A 33 -3.50 -4.77 1.86
C TRP A 33 -4.16 -4.84 3.23
N LEU A 34 -5.42 -4.41 3.32
CA LEU A 34 -6.24 -4.29 4.54
C LEU A 34 -5.68 -3.34 5.62
N ASP A 35 -4.67 -2.55 5.29
CA ASP A 35 -4.24 -1.40 6.07
C ASP A 35 -5.06 -0.15 5.69
N ASN A 36 -4.59 1.01 6.05
CA ASN A 36 -5.15 2.30 5.68
C ASN A 36 -4.07 3.40 5.86
N ALA A 37 -4.42 4.64 5.56
CA ALA A 37 -3.49 5.79 5.62
C ALA A 37 -2.81 5.96 7.00
N ALA A 38 -3.44 5.49 8.08
CA ALA A 38 -2.86 5.56 9.42
C ALA A 38 -1.59 4.70 9.59
N SER A 39 -1.30 3.76 8.66
CA SER A 39 -0.04 3.02 8.66
C SER A 39 1.18 3.92 8.54
N PHE A 40 1.03 5.13 7.99
CA PHE A 40 2.12 6.09 7.84
C PHE A 40 2.22 7.10 8.99
N LEU A 41 1.31 7.06 9.99
CA LEU A 41 1.36 7.98 11.13
C LEU A 41 2.72 7.99 11.83
N PRO A 42 3.29 6.83 12.23
CA PRO A 42 4.58 6.83 12.91
C PRO A 42 5.72 7.34 12.01
N LEU A 43 5.74 6.93 10.74
CA LEU A 43 6.79 7.30 9.81
C LEU A 43 6.76 8.80 9.46
N ALA A 44 5.57 9.37 9.27
CA ALA A 44 5.39 10.78 8.90
C ALA A 44 5.97 11.75 9.94
N GLU A 45 5.94 11.39 11.24
CA GLU A 45 6.52 12.20 12.33
C GLU A 45 8.03 12.37 12.18
N HIS A 46 8.70 11.41 11.56
CA HIS A 46 10.15 11.43 11.34
C HIS A 46 10.55 11.99 9.97
N LEU A 47 9.65 12.02 8.99
CA LEU A 47 9.99 12.47 7.63
C LEU A 47 10.05 14.00 7.50
N GLY A 48 9.20 14.76 8.21
CA GLY A 48 9.19 16.23 8.18
C GLY A 48 8.89 16.85 6.81
N ARG A 49 8.39 16.06 5.85
CA ARG A 49 8.08 16.47 4.47
C ARG A 49 6.57 16.58 4.27
N PRO A 50 6.12 17.36 3.27
CA PRO A 50 4.73 17.30 2.85
C PRO A 50 4.40 15.85 2.44
N LEU A 51 3.38 15.25 3.05
CA LEU A 51 3.01 13.88 2.79
C LEU A 51 1.50 13.75 2.67
N VAL A 52 1.05 13.01 1.67
CA VAL A 52 -0.34 12.56 1.56
C VAL A 52 -0.35 11.03 1.57
N ALA A 53 -0.97 10.43 2.58
CA ALA A 53 -1.21 9.00 2.65
C ALA A 53 -2.64 8.71 2.22
N LEU A 54 -2.80 8.03 1.09
CA LEU A 54 -4.10 7.71 0.50
C LEU A 54 -4.68 6.47 1.15
N ASP A 55 -5.98 6.49 1.49
CA ASP A 55 -6.76 5.27 1.67
C ASP A 55 -7.18 4.77 0.28
N PHE A 56 -6.75 3.60 -0.11
CA PHE A 56 -7.23 2.97 -1.33
C PHE A 56 -8.74 2.74 -1.30
N SER A 57 -9.38 2.72 -2.46
CA SER A 57 -10.80 2.33 -2.56
C SER A 57 -11.08 1.05 -1.77
N GLY A 58 -12.14 1.07 -0.98
CA GLY A 58 -12.51 -0.04 -0.10
C GLY A 58 -11.72 -0.15 1.20
N HIS A 59 -10.81 0.77 1.50
CA HIS A 59 -10.01 0.81 2.73
C HIS A 59 -10.24 2.10 3.52
N GLY A 60 -9.96 2.07 4.81
CA GLY A 60 -9.99 3.24 5.69
C GLY A 60 -11.28 4.03 5.58
N HIS A 61 -11.18 5.32 5.28
CA HIS A 61 -12.33 6.22 5.11
C HIS A 61 -12.74 6.41 3.63
N SER A 62 -12.05 5.76 2.68
CA SER A 62 -12.44 5.76 1.27
C SER A 62 -13.70 4.95 1.02
N GLU A 63 -14.49 5.39 0.05
CA GLU A 63 -15.69 4.66 -0.39
C GLU A 63 -15.30 3.31 -1.02
N HIS A 64 -16.25 2.39 -1.00
CA HIS A 64 -16.13 1.10 -1.69
C HIS A 64 -16.48 1.27 -3.17
N ARG A 65 -15.89 0.47 -4.03
CA ARG A 65 -16.33 0.35 -5.42
C ARG A 65 -17.76 -0.17 -5.48
N PRO A 66 -18.54 0.18 -6.53
CA PRO A 66 -19.87 -0.41 -6.75
C PRO A 66 -19.83 -1.94 -6.61
N ASP A 67 -20.95 -2.52 -6.17
CA ASP A 67 -21.00 -3.96 -5.85
C ASP A 67 -20.70 -4.86 -7.06
N GLU A 68 -21.01 -4.39 -8.25
CA GLU A 68 -20.77 -5.10 -9.51
C GLU A 68 -19.32 -4.99 -10.00
N ALA A 69 -18.54 -4.09 -9.44
CA ALA A 69 -17.16 -3.88 -9.87
C ALA A 69 -16.20 -4.89 -9.23
N ALA A 70 -15.50 -5.62 -10.06
CA ALA A 70 -14.32 -6.35 -9.61
C ALA A 70 -13.22 -5.36 -9.19
N THR A 71 -12.40 -5.74 -8.22
CA THR A 71 -11.25 -4.94 -7.80
C THR A 71 -9.96 -5.70 -8.15
N HIS A 72 -9.20 -5.14 -9.07
CA HIS A 72 -7.86 -5.63 -9.40
C HIS A 72 -6.81 -4.62 -8.92
N LEU A 73 -5.60 -5.09 -8.67
CA LEU A 73 -4.50 -4.22 -8.22
C LEU A 73 -4.25 -3.07 -9.21
N VAL A 74 -4.38 -3.32 -10.50
CA VAL A 74 -4.22 -2.30 -11.56
C VAL A 74 -5.27 -1.18 -11.50
N ASP A 75 -6.44 -1.43 -10.92
CA ASP A 75 -7.47 -0.39 -10.76
C ASP A 75 -7.05 0.69 -9.78
N HIS A 76 -6.22 0.35 -8.79
CA HIS A 76 -5.64 1.33 -7.87
C HIS A 76 -4.64 2.26 -8.57
N VAL A 77 -3.97 1.80 -9.63
CA VAL A 77 -3.07 2.67 -10.44
C VAL A 77 -3.84 3.83 -11.07
N ARG A 78 -5.04 3.54 -11.59
CA ARG A 78 -5.95 4.56 -12.13
C ARG A 78 -6.39 5.56 -11.06
N ASP A 79 -6.70 5.07 -9.87
CA ASP A 79 -7.12 5.91 -8.75
C ASP A 79 -5.96 6.83 -8.30
N VAL A 80 -4.75 6.29 -8.18
CA VAL A 80 -3.53 7.05 -7.85
C VAL A 80 -3.26 8.14 -8.88
N ARG A 81 -3.47 7.87 -10.19
CA ARG A 81 -3.33 8.87 -11.24
C ARG A 81 -4.31 10.03 -11.04
N ALA A 82 -5.57 9.75 -10.80
CA ALA A 82 -6.57 10.79 -10.58
C ALA A 82 -6.30 11.61 -9.31
N VAL A 83 -5.77 11.00 -8.26
CA VAL A 83 -5.32 11.69 -7.04
C VAL A 83 -4.11 12.59 -7.35
N ALA A 84 -3.11 12.08 -8.07
CA ALA A 84 -1.92 12.84 -8.45
C ALA A 84 -2.28 14.08 -9.29
N ASP A 85 -3.22 13.92 -10.23
CA ASP A 85 -3.71 15.05 -11.05
C ASP A 85 -4.39 16.14 -10.17
N GLN A 86 -5.18 15.73 -9.16
CA GLN A 86 -5.86 16.68 -8.25
C GLN A 86 -4.90 17.33 -7.24
N LEU A 87 -3.82 16.64 -6.84
CA LEU A 87 -2.77 17.22 -6.00
C LEU A 87 -1.99 18.33 -6.71
N GLY A 88 -1.83 18.24 -8.02
CA GLY A 88 -1.19 19.28 -8.84
C GLY A 88 0.29 19.52 -8.52
N TRP A 89 0.97 18.54 -7.91
CA TRP A 89 2.37 18.71 -7.45
C TRP A 89 3.41 18.67 -8.59
N GLY A 90 3.03 18.29 -9.79
CA GLY A 90 3.95 17.96 -10.87
C GLY A 90 4.69 16.68 -10.60
N ARG A 91 5.99 16.72 -10.30
CA ARG A 91 6.75 15.53 -9.85
C ARG A 91 6.80 15.44 -8.34
N PHE A 92 6.77 14.21 -7.83
CA PHE A 92 6.79 13.91 -6.39
C PHE A 92 7.50 12.58 -6.11
N THR A 93 7.89 12.38 -4.86
CA THR A 93 8.30 11.05 -4.39
C THR A 93 7.06 10.17 -4.21
N LEU A 94 7.04 9.00 -4.86
CA LEU A 94 6.01 7.99 -4.62
C LEU A 94 6.54 6.95 -3.62
N MET A 95 5.78 6.69 -2.55
CA MET A 95 6.13 5.72 -1.52
C MET A 95 5.05 4.66 -1.42
N GLY A 96 5.41 3.38 -1.37
CA GLY A 96 4.47 2.29 -1.23
C GLY A 96 4.92 1.23 -0.23
N HIS A 97 3.98 0.73 0.58
CA HIS A 97 4.18 -0.41 1.47
C HIS A 97 3.44 -1.63 0.95
N SER A 98 4.10 -2.78 0.85
CA SER A 98 3.49 -4.07 0.52
C SER A 98 2.65 -4.02 -0.77
N MET A 99 1.31 -4.17 -0.71
CA MET A 99 0.40 -3.97 -1.85
C MET A 99 0.60 -2.59 -2.49
N GLY A 100 0.73 -1.54 -1.68
CA GLY A 100 1.01 -0.19 -2.15
C GLY A 100 2.32 -0.08 -2.91
N ALA A 101 3.34 -0.88 -2.54
CA ALA A 101 4.59 -0.97 -3.31
C ALA A 101 4.36 -1.58 -4.69
N GLY A 102 3.51 -2.60 -4.78
CA GLY A 102 3.09 -3.17 -6.07
C GLY A 102 2.40 -2.13 -6.96
N VAL A 103 1.45 -1.36 -6.40
CA VAL A 103 0.77 -0.28 -7.13
C VAL A 103 1.77 0.81 -7.53
N ALA A 104 2.69 1.19 -6.63
CA ALA A 104 3.70 2.21 -6.89
C ALA A 104 4.64 1.82 -8.03
N CYS A 105 5.05 0.54 -8.12
CA CYS A 105 5.85 0.03 -9.25
C CYS A 105 5.09 0.18 -10.58
N LEU A 106 3.83 -0.25 -10.64
CA LEU A 106 3.02 -0.15 -11.85
C LEU A 106 2.79 1.31 -12.25
N PHE A 107 2.48 2.17 -11.28
CA PHE A 107 2.29 3.61 -11.53
C PHE A 107 3.56 4.27 -12.05
N SER A 108 4.71 4.01 -11.40
CA SER A 108 5.99 4.61 -11.80
C SER A 108 6.41 4.22 -13.22
N ALA A 109 6.11 2.98 -13.62
CA ALA A 109 6.37 2.50 -14.97
C ALA A 109 5.42 3.11 -16.01
N ALA A 110 4.15 3.29 -15.66
CA ALA A 110 3.12 3.78 -16.59
C ALA A 110 3.06 5.31 -16.68
N CYS A 111 3.50 6.02 -15.65
CA CYS A 111 3.42 7.48 -15.50
C CYS A 111 4.75 8.06 -14.99
N PRO A 112 5.89 7.84 -15.68
CA PRO A 112 7.22 8.25 -15.21
C PRO A 112 7.34 9.75 -15.01
N GLU A 113 6.54 10.56 -15.71
CA GLU A 113 6.52 12.00 -15.62
C GLU A 113 6.12 12.55 -14.24
N TYR A 114 5.42 11.73 -13.42
CA TYR A 114 5.00 12.12 -12.07
C TYR A 114 6.03 11.77 -10.99
N VAL A 115 6.86 10.76 -11.22
CA VAL A 115 7.68 10.17 -10.17
C VAL A 115 9.12 10.66 -10.26
N SER A 116 9.55 11.44 -9.28
CA SER A 116 10.94 11.89 -9.13
C SER A 116 11.81 10.81 -8.50
N ARG A 117 11.28 10.16 -7.47
CA ARG A 117 11.91 9.07 -6.71
C ARG A 117 10.85 8.06 -6.28
N LEU A 118 11.23 6.79 -6.19
CA LEU A 118 10.36 5.71 -5.77
C LEU A 118 10.89 5.08 -4.48
N VAL A 119 10.09 5.09 -3.42
CA VAL A 119 10.39 4.43 -2.14
C VAL A 119 9.47 3.23 -1.99
N LEU A 120 10.04 2.06 -1.87
CA LEU A 120 9.32 0.80 -1.69
C LEU A 120 9.64 0.22 -0.32
N ILE A 121 8.64 -0.17 0.43
CA ILE A 121 8.77 -0.77 1.74
C ILE A 121 8.12 -2.15 1.71
N GLU A 122 8.92 -3.20 1.93
CA GLU A 122 8.44 -4.58 2.02
C GLU A 122 7.60 -5.04 0.81
N GLY A 123 8.02 -4.64 -0.39
CA GLY A 123 7.38 -5.06 -1.63
C GLY A 123 8.11 -4.58 -2.87
N LEU A 124 8.19 -5.43 -3.91
CA LEU A 124 8.76 -5.10 -5.21
C LEU A 124 7.91 -5.71 -6.32
N GLY A 125 6.99 -4.89 -6.84
CA GLY A 125 5.99 -5.31 -7.82
C GLY A 125 4.83 -6.12 -7.21
N PRO A 126 3.78 -6.37 -7.99
CA PRO A 126 2.60 -7.13 -7.55
C PRO A 126 2.87 -8.63 -7.42
N PRO A 127 2.01 -9.37 -6.68
CA PRO A 127 2.00 -10.83 -6.72
C PRO A 127 1.59 -11.32 -8.11
N THR A 128 2.20 -12.40 -8.54
CA THR A 128 2.02 -12.99 -9.87
C THR A 128 1.26 -14.32 -9.83
N THR A 129 0.93 -14.84 -11.01
CA THR A 129 0.45 -16.21 -11.21
C THR A 129 1.21 -16.83 -12.37
N GLN A 130 1.42 -18.15 -12.31
CA GLN A 130 2.02 -18.88 -13.42
C GLN A 130 1.02 -19.03 -14.55
N PRO A 131 1.45 -19.02 -15.83
CA PRO A 131 0.55 -19.18 -16.97
C PRO A 131 -0.33 -20.44 -16.90
N GLU A 132 0.19 -21.52 -16.33
CA GLU A 132 -0.51 -22.79 -16.16
C GLU A 132 -1.62 -22.73 -15.09
N GLU A 133 -1.56 -21.76 -14.19
CA GLU A 133 -2.49 -21.60 -13.07
C GLU A 133 -3.60 -20.58 -13.34
N VAL A 134 -3.58 -19.87 -14.47
CA VAL A 134 -4.54 -18.78 -14.72
C VAL A 134 -5.98 -19.27 -14.70
N ALA A 135 -6.27 -20.44 -15.31
CA ALA A 135 -7.62 -20.99 -15.35
C ALA A 135 -8.12 -21.45 -13.98
N SER A 136 -7.25 -22.10 -13.18
CA SER A 136 -7.60 -22.54 -11.81
C SER A 136 -7.75 -21.35 -10.87
N THR A 137 -6.93 -20.31 -11.02
CA THR A 137 -7.03 -19.06 -10.26
C THR A 137 -8.36 -18.36 -10.56
N LEU A 138 -8.74 -18.24 -11.84
CA LEU A 138 -10.02 -17.67 -12.23
C LEU A 138 -11.20 -18.49 -11.67
N ARG A 139 -11.15 -19.82 -11.77
CA ARG A 139 -12.18 -20.70 -11.20
C ARG A 139 -12.33 -20.45 -9.70
N LYS A 140 -11.21 -20.43 -8.97
CA LYS A 140 -11.22 -20.15 -7.54
C LYS A 140 -11.83 -18.80 -7.24
N ALA A 141 -11.50 -17.75 -7.99
CA ALA A 141 -12.07 -16.42 -7.82
C ALA A 141 -13.59 -16.41 -7.98
N LEU A 142 -14.12 -17.11 -8.99
CA LEU A 142 -15.57 -17.23 -9.22
C LEU A 142 -16.26 -17.99 -8.08
N ASP A 143 -15.66 -19.07 -7.59
CA ASP A 143 -16.18 -19.84 -6.47
C ASP A 143 -16.17 -19.00 -5.17
N ASP A 144 -15.09 -18.24 -4.92
CA ASP A 144 -14.96 -17.31 -3.79
C ASP A 144 -16.03 -16.21 -3.85
N MET A 145 -16.30 -15.63 -5.03
CA MET A 145 -17.34 -14.60 -5.23
C MET A 145 -18.73 -15.16 -4.92
N ASN A 146 -19.07 -16.36 -5.42
CA ASN A 146 -20.34 -17.00 -5.15
C ASN A 146 -20.52 -17.29 -3.64
N ALA A 147 -19.46 -17.77 -2.97
CA ALA A 147 -19.48 -18.04 -1.54
C ALA A 147 -19.51 -16.76 -0.68
N HIS A 148 -19.06 -15.63 -1.22
CA HIS A 148 -18.97 -14.37 -0.49
C HIS A 148 -20.34 -13.79 -0.12
N ALA A 149 -21.34 -13.94 -0.99
CA ALA A 149 -22.68 -13.40 -0.78
C ALA A 149 -23.33 -13.86 0.55
N SER A 150 -22.88 -15.00 1.10
CA SER A 150 -23.35 -15.54 2.37
C SER A 150 -22.49 -15.16 3.57
N LYS A 151 -21.30 -14.58 3.38
CA LYS A 151 -20.34 -14.25 4.47
C LYS A 151 -20.66 -12.90 5.08
N ARG A 152 -20.64 -12.84 6.41
CA ARG A 152 -20.75 -11.58 7.17
C ARG A 152 -19.40 -11.20 7.76
N LYS A 153 -19.15 -9.89 7.87
CA LYS A 153 -17.99 -9.37 8.59
C LYS A 153 -18.11 -9.72 10.09
N PRO A 154 -17.00 -9.97 10.78
CA PRO A 154 -17.01 -10.13 12.24
C PRO A 154 -17.48 -8.84 12.91
N VAL A 155 -18.23 -8.99 14.01
CA VAL A 155 -18.57 -7.89 14.91
C VAL A 155 -17.85 -8.11 16.23
N TYR A 156 -17.12 -7.11 16.67
CA TYR A 156 -16.36 -7.10 17.93
C TYR A 156 -17.15 -6.30 18.97
N ALA A 157 -17.35 -6.88 20.15
CA ALA A 157 -18.09 -6.21 21.22
C ALA A 157 -17.36 -4.94 21.70
N ASP A 158 -16.01 -5.00 21.73
CA ASP A 158 -15.13 -3.91 22.12
C ASP A 158 -14.12 -3.63 21.00
N ILE A 159 -13.65 -2.39 20.93
CA ILE A 159 -12.58 -1.98 20.01
C ILE A 159 -11.26 -2.70 20.35
N ALA A 160 -11.03 -3.03 21.61
CA ALA A 160 -9.88 -3.82 22.05
C ALA A 160 -9.84 -5.20 21.42
N ASP A 161 -10.99 -5.85 21.20
CA ASP A 161 -11.07 -7.15 20.51
C ASP A 161 -10.68 -7.01 19.03
N ALA A 162 -11.01 -5.89 18.39
CA ALA A 162 -10.60 -5.60 17.02
C ALA A 162 -9.09 -5.34 16.93
N ILE A 163 -8.51 -4.66 17.91
CA ILE A 163 -7.05 -4.45 18.02
C ILE A 163 -6.34 -5.79 18.16
N GLU A 164 -6.80 -6.63 19.06
CA GLU A 164 -6.23 -7.96 19.27
C GLU A 164 -6.35 -8.86 18.01
N ALA A 165 -7.47 -8.76 17.30
CA ALA A 165 -7.62 -9.47 16.02
C ALA A 165 -6.63 -8.94 14.96
N ARG A 166 -6.30 -7.63 14.96
CA ARG A 166 -5.33 -7.06 14.02
C ARG A 166 -3.89 -7.45 14.35
N THR A 167 -3.50 -7.55 15.64
CA THR A 167 -2.16 -8.03 16.05
C THR A 167 -1.87 -9.42 15.51
N ARG A 168 -2.87 -10.29 15.46
CA ARG A 168 -2.77 -11.68 14.93
C ARG A 168 -2.89 -11.76 13.41
N GLY A 169 -3.15 -10.63 12.76
CA GLY A 169 -3.30 -10.56 11.31
C GLY A 169 -1.98 -10.75 10.55
N PHE A 170 -2.07 -10.63 9.22
CA PHE A 170 -0.90 -10.74 8.35
C PHE A 170 0.19 -9.73 8.73
N GLY A 171 1.43 -10.19 8.79
CA GLY A 171 2.62 -9.41 9.10
C GLY A 171 2.95 -9.29 10.60
N GLY A 172 2.01 -9.61 11.50
CA GLY A 172 2.17 -9.53 12.96
C GLY A 172 2.55 -8.11 13.40
N LEU A 173 1.64 -7.39 14.03
CA LEU A 173 1.84 -6.01 14.49
C LEU A 173 1.92 -5.95 16.02
N SER A 174 2.61 -4.94 16.55
CA SER A 174 2.46 -4.55 17.96
C SER A 174 1.03 -4.10 18.26
N HIS A 175 0.68 -4.04 19.53
CA HIS A 175 -0.62 -3.56 19.95
C HIS A 175 -0.80 -2.08 19.56
N GLU A 176 0.24 -1.26 19.72
CA GLU A 176 0.24 0.17 19.39
C GLU A 176 0.01 0.39 17.89
N ALA A 177 0.76 -0.30 17.04
CA ALA A 177 0.59 -0.21 15.58
C ALA A 177 -0.79 -0.71 15.13
N SER A 178 -1.29 -1.79 15.76
CA SER A 178 -2.63 -2.31 15.51
C SER A 178 -3.72 -1.31 15.90
N ALA A 179 -3.56 -0.62 17.04
CA ALA A 179 -4.52 0.40 17.49
C ALA A 179 -4.65 1.54 16.49
N LEU A 180 -3.55 2.05 15.92
CA LEU A 180 -3.56 3.10 14.89
C LEU A 180 -4.36 2.66 13.65
N LEU A 181 -4.16 1.44 13.19
CA LEU A 181 -4.89 0.92 12.03
C LEU A 181 -6.37 0.69 12.33
N VAL A 182 -6.69 0.20 13.53
CA VAL A 182 -8.07 -0.08 13.95
C VAL A 182 -8.87 1.20 14.12
N GLU A 183 -8.28 2.25 14.71
CA GLU A 183 -8.96 3.54 14.90
C GLU A 183 -9.55 4.09 13.58
N ARG A 184 -8.81 3.96 12.48
CA ARG A 184 -9.26 4.36 11.14
C ARG A 184 -9.98 3.23 10.39
N GLY A 185 -9.81 1.98 10.81
CA GLY A 185 -10.21 0.77 10.08
C GLY A 185 -11.55 0.18 10.51
N VAL A 186 -12.19 0.65 11.59
CA VAL A 186 -13.47 0.11 12.07
C VAL A 186 -14.58 1.15 12.04
N VAL A 187 -15.81 0.67 12.10
CA VAL A 187 -17.03 1.47 12.17
C VAL A 187 -17.97 0.86 13.21
N PRO A 188 -18.73 1.70 13.99
CA PRO A 188 -19.72 1.19 14.91
C PRO A 188 -20.90 0.56 14.15
N VAL A 189 -21.39 -0.56 14.68
CA VAL A 189 -22.58 -1.27 14.18
C VAL A 189 -23.41 -1.76 15.35
N SER A 190 -24.60 -2.27 15.09
CA SER A 190 -25.40 -2.93 16.15
C SER A 190 -24.60 -4.10 16.75
N GLY A 191 -24.36 -4.06 18.05
CA GLY A 191 -23.61 -5.07 18.78
C GLY A 191 -22.11 -4.82 18.89
N GLY A 192 -21.58 -3.67 18.44
CA GLY A 192 -20.17 -3.31 18.61
C GLY A 192 -19.52 -2.67 17.38
N TRP A 193 -18.41 -3.21 16.94
CA TRP A 193 -17.55 -2.66 15.90
C TRP A 193 -17.30 -3.67 14.79
N THR A 194 -17.19 -3.21 13.54
CA THR A 194 -16.81 -4.05 12.41
C THR A 194 -15.81 -3.32 11.51
N TRP A 195 -15.10 -4.09 10.66
CA TRP A 195 -14.15 -3.50 9.71
C TRP A 195 -14.84 -2.63 8.65
N ARG A 196 -14.29 -1.45 8.40
CA ARG A 196 -14.67 -0.59 7.26
C ARG A 196 -14.32 -1.24 5.94
N SER A 197 -13.13 -1.88 5.89
CA SER A 197 -12.61 -2.43 4.64
C SER A 197 -13.64 -3.29 3.93
N ASP A 198 -13.69 -3.15 2.60
CA ASP A 198 -14.57 -3.96 1.75
C ASP A 198 -14.20 -5.44 1.90
N SER A 199 -15.17 -6.27 2.25
CA SER A 199 -14.95 -7.70 2.42
C SER A 199 -14.52 -8.40 1.13
N ARG A 200 -14.83 -7.82 -0.05
CA ARG A 200 -14.41 -8.31 -1.37
C ARG A 200 -12.90 -8.23 -1.59
N LEU A 201 -12.18 -7.37 -0.86
CA LEU A 201 -10.71 -7.31 -0.89
C LEU A 201 -10.02 -8.61 -0.44
N ARG A 202 -10.75 -9.49 0.23
CA ARG A 202 -10.26 -10.81 0.67
C ARG A 202 -10.50 -11.91 -0.36
N LEU A 203 -11.18 -11.61 -1.46
CA LEU A 203 -11.44 -12.58 -2.52
C LEU A 203 -10.16 -12.83 -3.34
N THR A 204 -10.06 -14.01 -3.88
CA THR A 204 -8.99 -14.32 -4.83
C THR A 204 -9.10 -13.37 -6.03
N SER A 205 -8.01 -12.71 -6.40
CA SER A 205 -7.96 -11.88 -7.61
C SER A 205 -8.18 -12.75 -8.83
N SER A 206 -9.19 -12.43 -9.64
CA SER A 206 -9.53 -13.18 -10.85
C SER A 206 -8.49 -13.05 -11.97
N LEU A 207 -7.67 -12.01 -11.91
CA LEU A 207 -6.58 -11.76 -12.84
C LEU A 207 -5.35 -11.28 -12.07
N ARG A 208 -4.22 -11.93 -12.29
CA ARG A 208 -2.90 -11.49 -11.84
C ARG A 208 -1.97 -11.41 -13.03
N LEU A 209 -0.98 -10.55 -12.94
CA LEU A 209 0.10 -10.48 -13.92
C LEU A 209 0.96 -11.75 -13.85
N THR A 210 1.58 -12.10 -14.96
CA THR A 210 2.67 -13.08 -14.97
C THR A 210 3.98 -12.41 -14.55
N GLU A 211 4.97 -13.20 -14.14
CA GLU A 211 6.28 -12.68 -13.76
C GLU A 211 6.94 -11.90 -14.90
N GLN A 212 6.78 -12.36 -16.13
CA GLN A 212 7.30 -11.67 -17.33
C GLN A 212 6.65 -10.30 -17.55
N GLN A 213 5.35 -10.15 -17.25
CA GLN A 213 4.69 -8.84 -17.31
C GLN A 213 5.21 -7.91 -16.21
N VAL A 214 5.45 -8.43 -15.00
CA VAL A 214 6.05 -7.66 -13.90
C VAL A 214 7.47 -7.22 -14.26
N GLU A 215 8.28 -8.08 -14.87
CA GLU A 215 9.59 -7.71 -15.41
C GLU A 215 9.49 -6.51 -16.36
N GLY A 216 8.53 -6.54 -17.30
CA GLY A 216 8.32 -5.44 -18.23
C GLY A 216 8.03 -4.11 -17.54
N PHE A 217 7.21 -4.12 -16.47
CA PHE A 217 6.95 -2.93 -15.68
C PHE A 217 8.19 -2.47 -14.91
N LEU A 218 8.89 -3.36 -14.21
CA LEU A 218 10.05 -2.98 -13.41
C LEU A 218 11.20 -2.41 -14.25
N ARG A 219 11.44 -2.96 -15.44
CA ARG A 219 12.44 -2.42 -16.40
C ARG A 219 12.06 -1.05 -16.95
N ALA A 220 10.77 -0.71 -16.97
CA ALA A 220 10.28 0.58 -17.44
C ALA A 220 10.32 1.69 -16.37
N ILE A 221 10.69 1.38 -15.12
CA ILE A 221 10.84 2.38 -14.05
C ILE A 221 12.09 3.22 -14.33
N GLU A 222 11.89 4.51 -14.56
CA GLU A 222 12.95 5.49 -14.81
C GLU A 222 13.48 6.13 -13.51
N ALA A 223 12.61 6.27 -12.51
CA ALA A 223 12.94 6.91 -11.24
C ALA A 223 13.99 6.08 -10.46
N PRO A 224 14.90 6.73 -9.71
CA PRO A 224 15.70 6.04 -8.72
C PRO A 224 14.80 5.37 -7.66
N VAL A 225 15.18 4.16 -7.23
CA VAL A 225 14.40 3.34 -6.29
C VAL A 225 15.18 3.15 -5.00
N CYS A 226 14.52 3.37 -3.85
CA CYS A 226 14.97 2.90 -2.54
C CYS A 226 14.02 1.77 -2.11
N LEU A 227 14.57 0.57 -1.90
CA LEU A 227 13.82 -0.58 -1.40
C LEU A 227 14.24 -0.88 0.04
N VAL A 228 13.34 -0.64 0.98
CA VAL A 228 13.54 -0.93 2.40
C VAL A 228 12.88 -2.25 2.75
N MET A 229 13.66 -3.18 3.27
CA MET A 229 13.22 -4.54 3.59
C MET A 229 13.56 -4.93 5.03
N GLY A 230 12.64 -5.60 5.71
CA GLY A 230 12.84 -6.18 7.02
C GLY A 230 13.52 -7.54 6.93
N GLU A 231 14.53 -7.78 7.79
CA GLU A 231 15.23 -9.07 7.85
C GLU A 231 14.32 -10.24 8.22
N GLN A 232 13.24 -9.97 8.97
CA GLN A 232 12.22 -10.95 9.37
C GLN A 232 10.89 -10.74 8.60
N GLY A 233 10.91 -9.88 7.56
CA GLY A 233 9.78 -9.60 6.68
C GLY A 233 9.83 -10.40 5.38
N MET A 234 9.18 -9.87 4.35
CA MET A 234 9.19 -10.48 3.01
C MET A 234 10.58 -10.46 2.39
N GLY A 235 11.39 -9.44 2.72
CA GLY A 235 12.77 -9.32 2.26
C GLY A 235 13.67 -10.46 2.75
N GLY A 236 13.44 -10.98 3.96
CA GLY A 236 14.20 -12.11 4.51
C GLY A 236 13.94 -13.45 3.80
N SER A 237 12.86 -13.55 3.05
CA SER A 237 12.50 -14.77 2.30
C SER A 237 13.22 -14.93 0.95
N GLY A 238 13.96 -13.90 0.49
CA GLY A 238 14.56 -13.88 -0.85
C GLY A 238 13.54 -13.73 -2.00
N MET A 239 12.28 -13.48 -1.69
CA MET A 239 11.17 -13.46 -2.65
C MET A 239 11.38 -12.49 -3.81
N PHE A 240 12.09 -11.37 -3.58
CA PHE A 240 12.27 -10.31 -4.56
C PHE A 240 13.68 -10.25 -5.18
N GLU A 241 14.60 -11.13 -4.78
CA GLU A 241 16.00 -11.03 -5.21
C GLU A 241 16.16 -11.03 -6.73
N HIS A 242 15.43 -11.91 -7.41
CA HIS A 242 15.46 -11.99 -8.87
C HIS A 242 14.88 -10.75 -9.57
N ARG A 243 13.99 -9.99 -8.89
CA ARG A 243 13.38 -8.78 -9.44
C ARG A 243 14.30 -7.56 -9.33
N LEU A 244 15.29 -7.58 -8.47
CA LEU A 244 16.24 -6.48 -8.31
C LEU A 244 17.03 -6.22 -9.60
N GLU A 245 17.34 -7.26 -10.35
CA GLU A 245 18.05 -7.18 -11.62
C GLU A 245 17.27 -6.47 -12.74
N TRP A 246 15.95 -6.29 -12.55
CA TRP A 246 15.07 -5.61 -13.50
C TRP A 246 15.00 -4.10 -13.27
N LEU A 247 15.56 -3.60 -12.19
CA LEU A 247 15.59 -2.18 -11.88
C LEU A 247 16.91 -1.54 -12.35
N ASN A 248 16.79 -0.40 -13.01
CA ASN A 248 17.97 0.30 -13.52
C ASN A 248 18.81 0.93 -12.41
N ARG A 249 18.17 1.49 -11.37
CA ARG A 249 18.80 2.20 -10.25
C ARG A 249 18.07 1.87 -8.97
N VAL A 250 18.63 0.96 -8.17
CA VAL A 250 18.04 0.56 -6.89
C VAL A 250 19.08 0.60 -5.76
N GLU A 251 18.70 1.26 -4.66
CA GLU A 251 19.37 1.14 -3.37
C GLU A 251 18.52 0.19 -2.50
N VAL A 252 19.13 -0.91 -2.04
CA VAL A 252 18.46 -1.86 -1.15
C VAL A 252 18.93 -1.62 0.28
N VAL A 253 18.02 -1.32 1.17
CA VAL A 253 18.26 -1.13 2.59
C VAL A 253 17.61 -2.29 3.36
N ARG A 254 18.41 -3.00 4.16
CA ARG A 254 17.92 -4.07 5.03
C ARG A 254 17.99 -3.61 6.48
N LEU A 255 16.89 -3.72 7.20
CA LEU A 255 16.78 -3.30 8.60
C LEU A 255 16.23 -4.46 9.43
N PRO A 256 16.61 -4.55 10.71
CA PRO A 256 15.92 -5.42 11.64
C PRO A 256 14.43 -5.08 11.66
N GLY A 257 13.56 -6.07 11.58
CA GLY A 257 12.12 -5.84 11.63
C GLY A 257 11.33 -6.79 10.72
N ARG A 258 10.00 -6.71 10.87
CA ARG A 258 9.03 -7.52 10.16
C ARG A 258 8.36 -6.71 9.04
N HIS A 259 7.26 -7.26 8.51
CA HIS A 259 6.53 -6.69 7.38
C HIS A 259 6.07 -5.23 7.55
N HIS A 260 5.78 -4.78 8.77
CA HIS A 260 5.34 -3.40 9.04
C HIS A 260 6.44 -2.55 9.70
N LEU A 261 7.71 -2.72 9.29
CA LEU A 261 8.83 -2.01 9.91
C LEU A 261 8.70 -0.46 9.87
N HIS A 262 7.96 0.09 8.91
CA HIS A 262 7.65 1.54 8.86
C HIS A 262 6.75 2.02 10.01
N MET A 263 6.03 1.09 10.66
CA MET A 263 5.25 1.35 11.86
C MET A 263 6.02 1.01 13.15
N GLU A 264 6.81 -0.06 13.12
CA GLU A 264 7.49 -0.64 14.30
C GLU A 264 8.87 -0.02 14.56
N SER A 265 9.57 0.44 13.50
CA SER A 265 10.89 1.07 13.56
C SER A 265 10.93 2.32 12.66
N PRO A 266 10.00 3.28 12.85
CA PRO A 266 9.81 4.38 11.91
C PRO A 266 11.03 5.29 11.80
N ALA A 267 11.82 5.47 12.86
CA ALA A 267 13.02 6.32 12.86
C ALA A 267 14.12 5.76 11.94
N ASP A 268 14.35 4.45 11.95
CA ASP A 268 15.38 3.80 11.12
C ASP A 268 14.96 3.83 9.64
N VAL A 269 13.68 3.57 9.38
CA VAL A 269 13.11 3.66 8.03
C VAL A 269 13.20 5.10 7.51
N ALA A 270 12.81 6.10 8.31
CA ALA A 270 12.91 7.51 7.94
C ALA A 270 14.35 7.93 7.65
N SER A 271 15.31 7.51 8.48
CA SER A 271 16.74 7.80 8.30
C SER A 271 17.25 7.27 6.97
N SER A 272 16.82 6.08 6.57
CA SER A 272 17.17 5.48 5.28
C SER A 272 16.54 6.24 4.11
N ILE A 273 15.26 6.59 4.23
CA ILE A 273 14.55 7.39 3.23
C ILE A 273 15.20 8.78 3.09
N HIS A 274 15.54 9.45 4.19
CA HIS A 274 16.21 10.75 4.15
C HIS A 274 17.53 10.71 3.39
N ARG A 275 18.39 9.73 3.67
CA ARG A 275 19.66 9.57 2.92
C ARG A 275 19.41 9.47 1.42
N PHE A 276 18.47 8.63 1.02
CA PHE A 276 18.10 8.45 -0.37
C PHE A 276 17.52 9.73 -1.00
N LEU A 277 16.67 10.46 -0.28
CA LEU A 277 16.04 11.69 -0.79
C LEU A 277 17.01 12.87 -0.86
N CYS A 278 18.08 12.88 -0.04
CA CYS A 278 19.11 13.92 -0.05
C CYS A 278 20.28 13.58 -0.98
N ALA A 279 20.40 12.34 -1.45
CA ALA A 279 21.42 11.99 -2.43
C ALA A 279 21.17 12.72 -3.76
N GLU A 280 22.21 13.34 -4.32
CA GLU A 280 22.12 13.84 -5.70
C GLU A 280 21.85 12.67 -6.64
N PRO A 281 20.92 12.80 -7.59
CA PRO A 281 20.76 11.76 -8.59
C PRO A 281 22.11 11.62 -9.32
N PRO A 282 22.65 10.41 -9.46
CA PRO A 282 23.83 10.21 -10.30
C PRO A 282 23.53 10.72 -11.71
N LEU A 283 24.50 11.50 -12.25
CA LEU A 283 24.46 12.08 -13.58
C LEU A 283 24.24 11.04 -14.68
#